data_c6e6b5f23006e005bd80ecf635f37c82
#
_entry.id   c6e6b5f23006e005bd80ecf635f37c82
#
_cell.length_a   1.000
_cell.length_b   1.000
_cell.length_c   1.000
_cell.angle_alpha   90.00
_cell.angle_beta   90.00
_cell.angle_gamma   90.00
#
_symmetry.space_group_name_H-M   'P 1'
#
loop_
_entity.id
_entity.type
_entity.pdbx_description
1 polymer ?
#
loop_
_entity_poly.entity_id
_entity_poly.type
_entity_poly.pdbx_seq_one_letter_code
_entity_poly.pdbx_strand_id
1 'polypeptide(L)'
;MNKLKRIGKVLIKNDEVVIKKEDINLELYDYLKSRDFNNFPALVDRFDERGQNVYEYIKDLSLDQNQLGNDLASTLALLHNKTSFNKEVNLDRYKSIYDNLMGYLNYIEDYYFQILKESEYVEYPSPHESLFQNNYTKLREDIAFCKKECDNWYKMVQDKTKERVCLNHGNVSLKHIIRNSKSYLISWDKNHFDTPVADLIDFYHNEWNNLEFSGILETYFSKCSLSDEEKNYSLLIYQSL
;
A
#
# COMPACT_ATOMS: atom_id res chain seq x y z
N MET A 1 32.59 -14.74 -21.11
CA MET A 1 31.42 -14.10 -21.83
C MET A 1 30.59 -13.35 -20.81
N ASN A 2 30.49 -12.04 -20.96
CA ASN A 2 29.64 -11.25 -20.05
C ASN A 2 28.16 -11.58 -20.30
N LYS A 3 27.51 -12.26 -19.31
CA LYS A 3 26.10 -12.61 -19.38
C LYS A 3 25.27 -11.40 -18.98
N LEU A 4 24.62 -10.76 -19.95
CA LEU A 4 23.69 -9.66 -19.74
C LEU A 4 22.27 -10.18 -19.88
N LYS A 5 21.47 -9.98 -18.84
CA LYS A 5 20.03 -10.29 -18.83
C LYS A 5 19.24 -9.00 -18.59
N ARG A 6 18.26 -8.72 -19.43
CA ARG A 6 17.35 -7.57 -19.24
C ARG A 6 16.02 -8.03 -18.66
N ILE A 7 15.58 -7.37 -17.60
CA ILE A 7 14.25 -7.57 -16.99
C ILE A 7 13.62 -6.18 -16.86
N GLY A 8 12.63 -5.90 -17.72
CA GLY A 8 11.99 -4.58 -17.76
C GLY A 8 13.01 -3.46 -18.03
N LYS A 9 13.11 -2.50 -17.10
CA LYS A 9 14.04 -1.36 -17.16
C LYS A 9 15.44 -1.68 -16.61
N VAL A 10 15.66 -2.90 -16.12
CA VAL A 10 16.87 -3.29 -15.38
C VAL A 10 17.75 -4.20 -16.23
N LEU A 11 19.08 -3.99 -16.16
CA LEU A 11 20.09 -4.86 -16.72
C LEU A 11 20.83 -5.59 -15.59
N ILE A 12 20.86 -6.92 -15.66
CA ILE A 12 21.63 -7.76 -14.74
C ILE A 12 22.91 -8.20 -15.46
N LYS A 13 24.06 -7.90 -14.87
CA LYS A 13 25.37 -8.26 -15.40
C LYS A 13 26.00 -9.36 -14.55
N ASN A 14 26.23 -10.51 -15.16
CA ASN A 14 26.91 -11.68 -14.57
C ASN A 14 26.27 -12.24 -13.28
N ASP A 15 25.00 -11.93 -12.99
CA ASP A 15 24.34 -12.19 -11.71
C ASP A 15 25.10 -11.62 -10.48
N GLU A 16 25.86 -10.52 -10.68
CA GLU A 16 26.65 -9.83 -9.66
C GLU A 16 26.11 -8.44 -9.37
N VAL A 17 25.70 -7.73 -10.41
CA VAL A 17 25.22 -6.34 -10.29
C VAL A 17 23.98 -6.08 -11.13
N VAL A 18 23.18 -5.13 -10.65
CA VAL A 18 21.97 -4.63 -11.31
C VAL A 18 22.21 -3.19 -11.74
N ILE A 19 22.02 -2.92 -13.01
CA ILE A 19 22.22 -1.59 -13.60
C ILE A 19 20.84 -0.99 -13.89
N LYS A 20 20.55 0.18 -13.36
CA LYS A 20 19.26 0.85 -13.49
C LYS A 20 19.44 2.28 -14.00
N LYS A 21 18.60 2.65 -15.00
CA LYS A 21 18.52 4.00 -15.55
C LYS A 21 17.52 4.81 -14.74
N GLU A 22 17.89 5.30 -13.58
CA GLU A 22 17.02 6.19 -12.81
C GLU A 22 17.88 7.20 -12.05
N ASP A 23 17.33 8.40 -11.84
CA ASP A 23 17.91 9.34 -10.90
C ASP A 23 17.81 8.74 -9.49
N ILE A 24 18.95 8.59 -8.83
CA ILE A 24 18.98 8.13 -7.44
C ILE A 24 18.59 9.30 -6.56
N ASN A 25 17.58 9.06 -5.73
CA ASN A 25 17.35 9.90 -4.56
C ASN A 25 18.35 9.47 -3.45
N LEU A 26 19.58 10.01 -3.49
CA LEU A 26 20.60 9.72 -2.48
C LEU A 26 20.15 10.12 -1.07
N GLU A 27 19.39 11.21 -0.96
CA GLU A 27 18.84 11.67 0.32
C GLU A 27 17.93 10.62 0.96
N LEU A 28 17.14 9.89 0.15
CA LEU A 28 16.34 8.79 0.64
C LEU A 28 17.19 7.66 1.22
N TYR A 29 18.24 7.23 0.51
CA TYR A 29 19.10 6.14 0.98
C TYR A 29 19.87 6.53 2.24
N ASP A 30 20.35 7.77 2.32
CA ASP A 30 21.01 8.30 3.51
C ASP A 30 20.04 8.42 4.68
N TYR A 31 18.80 8.86 4.43
CA TYR A 31 17.74 8.88 5.43
C TYR A 31 17.44 7.48 5.96
N LEU A 32 17.21 6.49 5.08
CA LEU A 32 16.92 5.11 5.48
C LEU A 32 18.07 4.52 6.34
N LYS A 33 19.32 4.73 5.92
CA LYS A 33 20.50 4.32 6.69
C LYS A 33 20.59 5.02 8.04
N SER A 34 20.29 6.32 8.12
CA SER A 34 20.29 7.09 9.36
C SER A 34 19.23 6.57 10.37
N ARG A 35 18.17 5.93 9.85
CA ARG A 35 17.13 5.27 10.63
C ARG A 35 17.42 3.79 10.88
N ASP A 36 18.61 3.30 10.54
CA ASP A 36 19.00 1.90 10.67
C ASP A 36 18.05 0.94 9.91
N PHE A 37 17.49 1.41 8.79
CA PHE A 37 16.73 0.57 7.87
C PHE A 37 17.62 0.23 6.68
N ASN A 38 17.99 -1.05 6.60
CA ASN A 38 18.94 -1.56 5.60
C ASN A 38 18.32 -2.62 4.68
N ASN A 39 16.98 -2.65 4.58
CA ASN A 39 16.24 -3.61 3.78
C ASN A 39 16.02 -3.14 2.32
N PHE A 40 17.08 -2.70 1.67
CA PHE A 40 17.14 -2.31 0.26
C PHE A 40 18.49 -2.73 -0.34
N PRO A 41 18.57 -2.97 -1.67
CA PRO A 41 19.84 -3.30 -2.32
C PRO A 41 20.87 -2.18 -2.17
N ALA A 42 22.10 -2.53 -1.83
CA ALA A 42 23.16 -1.55 -1.68
C ALA A 42 23.56 -0.96 -3.05
N LEU A 43 23.88 0.33 -3.06
CA LEU A 43 24.50 0.98 -4.21
C LEU A 43 25.98 0.59 -4.22
N VAL A 44 26.40 -0.14 -5.26
CA VAL A 44 27.79 -0.64 -5.40
C VAL A 44 28.65 0.43 -6.08
N ASP A 45 28.13 1.03 -7.15
CA ASP A 45 28.77 2.14 -7.83
C ASP A 45 27.67 3.14 -8.22
N ARG A 46 28.01 4.43 -8.18
CA ARG A 46 27.07 5.47 -8.50
C ARG A 46 26.76 5.53 -9.99
N PHE A 47 27.74 5.21 -10.81
CA PHE A 47 27.59 5.23 -12.26
C PHE A 47 28.44 4.14 -12.90
N ASP A 48 27.88 3.44 -13.89
CA ASP A 48 28.65 2.64 -14.83
C ASP A 48 29.29 3.55 -15.90
N GLU A 49 30.00 2.95 -16.85
CA GLU A 49 30.62 3.63 -17.99
C GLU A 49 29.61 4.46 -18.84
N ARG A 50 28.31 4.24 -18.66
CA ARG A 50 27.20 4.92 -19.37
C ARG A 50 26.45 5.90 -18.48
N GLY A 51 26.94 6.15 -17.27
CA GLY A 51 26.27 7.01 -16.29
C GLY A 51 25.01 6.40 -15.67
N GLN A 52 24.91 5.07 -15.59
CA GLN A 52 23.80 4.34 -15.02
C GLN A 52 24.15 3.87 -13.60
N ASN A 53 23.18 3.88 -12.70
CA ASN A 53 23.37 3.46 -11.32
C ASN A 53 23.55 1.94 -11.20
N VAL A 54 24.47 1.52 -10.35
CA VAL A 54 24.83 0.11 -10.16
C VAL A 54 24.56 -0.32 -8.74
N TYR A 55 23.71 -1.34 -8.59
CA TYR A 55 23.30 -1.94 -7.32
C TYR A 55 23.82 -3.36 -7.19
N GLU A 56 23.95 -3.85 -5.96
CA GLU A 56 24.19 -5.27 -5.71
C GLU A 56 23.05 -6.12 -6.31
N TYR A 57 23.43 -7.25 -6.87
CA TYR A 57 22.47 -8.25 -7.30
C TYR A 57 22.09 -9.16 -6.13
N ILE A 58 20.82 -9.24 -5.83
CA ILE A 58 20.29 -10.13 -4.82
C ILE A 58 19.53 -11.24 -5.54
N LYS A 59 20.01 -12.47 -5.37
CA LYS A 59 19.32 -13.64 -5.92
C LYS A 59 18.06 -13.92 -5.11
N ASP A 60 16.92 -13.79 -5.77
CA ASP A 60 15.64 -14.07 -5.16
C ASP A 60 15.45 -15.57 -4.85
N LEU A 61 14.86 -15.86 -3.69
CA LEU A 61 14.43 -17.21 -3.33
C LEU A 61 12.99 -17.38 -3.79
N SER A 62 12.71 -18.51 -4.45
CA SER A 62 11.35 -18.87 -4.82
C SER A 62 10.59 -19.30 -3.56
N LEU A 63 9.72 -18.43 -3.05
CA LEU A 63 8.86 -18.68 -1.90
C LEU A 63 7.39 -18.74 -2.35
N ASP A 64 6.57 -19.35 -1.49
CA ASP A 64 5.12 -19.22 -1.59
C ASP A 64 4.66 -17.77 -1.48
N GLN A 65 3.60 -17.40 -2.20
CA GLN A 65 3.12 -16.01 -2.25
C GLN A 65 2.66 -15.50 -0.88
N ASN A 66 1.98 -16.32 -0.07
CA ASN A 66 1.55 -15.94 1.28
C ASN A 66 2.75 -15.73 2.21
N GLN A 67 3.79 -16.57 2.10
CA GLN A 67 5.04 -16.36 2.85
C GLN A 67 5.70 -15.05 2.43
N LEU A 68 5.78 -14.78 1.14
CA LEU A 68 6.34 -13.53 0.62
C LEU A 68 5.51 -12.31 1.04
N GLY A 69 4.18 -12.44 1.08
CA GLY A 69 3.26 -11.43 1.62
C GLY A 69 3.52 -11.13 3.10
N ASN A 70 3.72 -12.16 3.93
CA ASN A 70 4.07 -12.00 5.35
C ASN A 70 5.46 -11.35 5.53
N ASP A 71 6.43 -11.70 4.68
CA ASP A 71 7.76 -11.10 4.69
C ASP A 71 7.69 -9.61 4.29
N LEU A 72 6.85 -9.27 3.31
CA LEU A 72 6.59 -7.89 2.90
C LEU A 72 5.94 -7.08 4.03
N ALA A 73 4.86 -7.60 4.63
CA ALA A 73 4.20 -6.98 5.78
C ALA A 73 5.17 -6.73 6.95
N SER A 74 6.01 -7.72 7.24
CA SER A 74 7.05 -7.59 8.29
C SER A 74 8.08 -6.51 7.98
N THR A 75 8.46 -6.39 6.70
CA THR A 75 9.45 -5.41 6.24
C THR A 75 8.88 -3.99 6.24
N LEU A 76 7.60 -3.85 5.84
CA LEU A 76 6.87 -2.58 5.95
C LEU A 76 6.71 -2.16 7.41
N ALA A 77 6.33 -3.08 8.30
CA ALA A 77 6.24 -2.80 9.73
C ALA A 77 7.58 -2.29 10.30
N LEU A 78 8.71 -2.88 9.89
CA LEU A 78 10.04 -2.42 10.26
C LEU A 78 10.32 -1.03 9.71
N LEU A 79 10.03 -0.77 8.43
CA LEU A 79 10.19 0.54 7.78
C LEU A 79 9.41 1.62 8.55
N HIS A 80 8.12 1.38 8.78
CA HIS A 80 7.23 2.33 9.43
C HIS A 80 7.68 2.63 10.86
N ASN A 81 8.04 1.60 11.65
CA ASN A 81 8.55 1.82 13.01
C ASN A 81 9.84 2.64 13.05
N LYS A 82 10.78 2.38 12.13
CA LYS A 82 12.07 3.07 12.08
C LYS A 82 11.96 4.52 11.61
N THR A 83 10.94 4.85 10.81
CA THR A 83 10.80 6.16 10.17
C THR A 83 9.67 7.00 10.72
N SER A 84 8.88 6.49 11.69
CA SER A 84 7.75 7.20 12.28
C SER A 84 8.16 8.44 13.08
N PHE A 85 7.39 9.50 12.92
CA PHE A 85 7.43 10.71 13.75
C PHE A 85 6.05 11.38 13.78
N ASN A 86 5.86 12.30 14.75
CA ASN A 86 4.63 13.10 14.82
C ASN A 86 4.81 14.41 14.05
N LYS A 87 3.89 14.66 13.13
CA LYS A 87 3.80 15.90 12.34
C LYS A 87 2.62 16.73 12.86
N GLU A 88 2.80 18.03 12.99
CA GLU A 88 1.69 18.94 13.28
C GLU A 88 0.79 19.07 12.06
N VAL A 89 -0.52 19.04 12.30
CA VAL A 89 -1.56 19.19 11.27
C VAL A 89 -2.60 20.23 11.75
N ASN A 90 -3.22 20.89 10.80
CA ASN A 90 -4.36 21.74 11.12
C ASN A 90 -5.64 20.89 11.23
N LEU A 91 -6.67 21.44 11.86
CA LEU A 91 -7.95 20.74 12.04
C LEU A 91 -8.66 20.44 10.72
N ASP A 92 -8.39 21.23 9.67
CA ASP A 92 -8.97 21.03 8.35
C ASP A 92 -8.49 19.74 7.67
N ARG A 93 -7.32 19.22 8.07
CA ARG A 93 -6.76 17.97 7.51
C ARG A 93 -7.72 16.82 7.65
N TYR A 94 -8.15 16.52 8.87
CA TYR A 94 -9.05 15.39 9.14
C TYR A 94 -10.46 15.64 8.61
N LYS A 95 -10.91 16.90 8.67
CA LYS A 95 -12.19 17.28 8.06
C LYS A 95 -12.19 17.04 6.56
N SER A 96 -11.14 17.42 5.86
CA SER A 96 -11.01 17.19 4.41
C SER A 96 -11.01 15.70 4.05
N ILE A 97 -10.33 14.84 4.84
CA ILE A 97 -10.35 13.38 4.64
C ILE A 97 -11.77 12.85 4.83
N TYR A 98 -12.45 13.26 5.92
CA TYR A 98 -13.81 12.87 6.21
C TYR A 98 -14.78 13.28 5.10
N ASP A 99 -14.74 14.55 4.69
CA ASP A 99 -15.63 15.08 3.65
C ASP A 99 -15.42 14.35 2.31
N ASN A 100 -14.17 13.99 1.96
CA ASN A 100 -13.85 13.21 0.75
C ASN A 100 -14.40 11.79 0.84
N LEU A 101 -14.22 11.09 1.97
CA LEU A 101 -14.72 9.73 2.16
C LEU A 101 -16.25 9.70 2.13
N MET A 102 -16.91 10.61 2.86
CA MET A 102 -18.36 10.69 2.86
C MET A 102 -18.92 11.07 1.48
N GLY A 103 -18.24 11.97 0.78
CA GLY A 103 -18.59 12.32 -0.60
C GLY A 103 -18.50 11.12 -1.55
N TYR A 104 -17.45 10.32 -1.42
CA TYR A 104 -17.29 9.09 -2.20
C TYR A 104 -18.36 8.03 -1.87
N LEU A 105 -18.64 7.80 -0.59
CA LEU A 105 -19.67 6.85 -0.16
C LEU A 105 -21.09 7.28 -0.60
N ASN A 106 -21.39 8.58 -0.58
CA ASN A 106 -22.64 9.10 -1.12
C ASN A 106 -22.73 8.91 -2.63
N TYR A 107 -21.64 9.19 -3.36
CA TYR A 107 -21.58 8.99 -4.80
C TYR A 107 -21.82 7.52 -5.17
N ILE A 108 -21.17 6.58 -4.47
CA ILE A 108 -21.36 5.13 -4.72
C ILE A 108 -22.82 4.72 -4.43
N GLU A 109 -23.41 5.19 -3.33
CA GLU A 109 -24.80 4.87 -2.98
C GLU A 109 -25.76 5.35 -4.08
N ASP A 110 -25.62 6.59 -4.52
CA ASP A 110 -26.42 7.15 -5.60
C ASP A 110 -26.21 6.41 -6.93
N TYR A 111 -24.95 6.08 -7.26
CA TYR A 111 -24.61 5.34 -8.47
C TYR A 111 -25.28 3.96 -8.51
N TYR A 112 -25.16 3.18 -7.43
CA TYR A 112 -25.79 1.87 -7.36
C TYR A 112 -27.31 1.94 -7.33
N PHE A 113 -27.87 2.99 -6.74
CA PHE A 113 -29.31 3.20 -6.76
C PHE A 113 -29.83 3.48 -8.19
N GLN A 114 -29.08 4.21 -9.00
CA GLN A 114 -29.44 4.43 -10.42
C GLN A 114 -29.36 3.12 -11.21
N ILE A 115 -28.30 2.31 -11.02
CA ILE A 115 -28.20 0.99 -11.65
C ILE A 115 -29.38 0.09 -11.28
N LEU A 116 -29.80 0.08 -10.00
CA LEU A 116 -30.98 -0.67 -9.56
C LEU A 116 -32.22 -0.22 -10.33
N LYS A 117 -32.51 1.07 -10.35
CA LYS A 117 -33.65 1.62 -11.08
C LYS A 117 -33.65 1.22 -12.54
N GLU A 118 -32.50 1.35 -13.23
CA GLU A 118 -32.39 0.99 -14.64
C GLU A 118 -32.65 -0.51 -14.84
N SER A 119 -32.11 -1.36 -13.95
CA SER A 119 -32.28 -2.82 -14.04
C SER A 119 -33.72 -3.28 -13.77
N GLU A 120 -34.50 -2.55 -12.97
CA GLU A 120 -35.92 -2.87 -12.66
C GLU A 120 -36.84 -2.65 -13.89
N TYR A 121 -36.46 -1.82 -14.84
CA TYR A 121 -37.24 -1.60 -16.07
C TYR A 121 -36.96 -2.65 -17.17
N VAL A 122 -36.02 -3.55 -16.96
CA VAL A 122 -35.67 -4.60 -17.91
C VAL A 122 -36.61 -5.78 -17.74
N GLU A 123 -37.43 -6.10 -18.76
CA GLU A 123 -38.40 -7.21 -18.72
C GLU A 123 -37.72 -8.58 -18.53
N TYR A 124 -36.52 -8.76 -19.11
CA TYR A 124 -35.70 -9.98 -18.98
C TYR A 124 -34.29 -9.62 -18.51
N PRO A 125 -34.07 -9.49 -17.21
CA PRO A 125 -32.76 -9.11 -16.70
C PRO A 125 -31.69 -10.19 -17.00
N SER A 126 -30.50 -9.75 -17.35
CA SER A 126 -29.35 -10.63 -17.51
C SER A 126 -28.99 -11.29 -16.16
N PRO A 127 -28.20 -12.38 -16.17
CA PRO A 127 -27.73 -12.99 -14.92
C PRO A 127 -26.98 -12.01 -14.02
N HIS A 128 -26.25 -11.05 -14.60
CA HIS A 128 -25.52 -10.01 -13.85
C HIS A 128 -26.50 -9.02 -13.20
N GLU A 129 -27.50 -8.53 -13.92
CA GLU A 129 -28.53 -7.64 -13.36
C GLU A 129 -29.33 -8.32 -12.26
N SER A 130 -29.73 -9.58 -12.45
CA SER A 130 -30.41 -10.38 -11.42
C SER A 130 -29.54 -10.57 -10.16
N LEU A 131 -28.25 -10.83 -10.33
CA LEU A 131 -27.30 -10.95 -9.21
C LEU A 131 -27.19 -9.62 -8.46
N PHE A 132 -27.09 -8.51 -9.17
CA PHE A 132 -27.01 -7.18 -8.58
C PHE A 132 -28.28 -6.85 -7.78
N GLN A 133 -29.47 -7.01 -8.39
CA GLN A 133 -30.76 -6.79 -7.72
C GLN A 133 -30.89 -7.59 -6.41
N ASN A 134 -30.52 -8.88 -6.46
CA ASN A 134 -30.60 -9.77 -5.29
C ASN A 134 -29.64 -9.38 -4.15
N ASN A 135 -28.55 -8.69 -4.45
CA ASN A 135 -27.53 -8.29 -3.47
C ASN A 135 -27.59 -6.79 -3.11
N TYR A 136 -28.45 -6.00 -3.75
CA TYR A 136 -28.48 -4.55 -3.56
C TYR A 136 -28.74 -4.14 -2.09
N THR A 137 -29.65 -4.83 -1.40
CA THR A 137 -29.95 -4.53 0.02
C THR A 137 -28.70 -4.68 0.88
N LYS A 138 -27.95 -5.78 0.69
CA LYS A 138 -26.70 -6.01 1.41
C LYS A 138 -25.66 -4.93 1.09
N LEU A 139 -25.48 -4.59 -0.19
CA LEU A 139 -24.57 -3.53 -0.63
C LEU A 139 -24.91 -2.19 0.03
N ARG A 140 -26.20 -1.84 0.11
CA ARG A 140 -26.65 -0.62 0.79
C ARG A 140 -26.39 -0.65 2.30
N GLU A 141 -26.59 -1.80 2.93
CA GLU A 141 -26.24 -1.99 4.36
C GLU A 141 -24.74 -1.83 4.61
N ASP A 142 -23.90 -2.38 3.74
CA ASP A 142 -22.44 -2.24 3.81
C ASP A 142 -22.02 -0.77 3.64
N ILE A 143 -22.60 -0.03 2.69
CA ILE A 143 -22.36 1.42 2.52
C ILE A 143 -22.79 2.21 3.77
N ALA A 144 -23.97 1.90 4.32
CA ALA A 144 -24.45 2.57 5.53
C ALA A 144 -23.54 2.29 6.74
N PHE A 145 -23.02 1.07 6.84
CA PHE A 145 -22.02 0.70 7.84
C PHE A 145 -20.74 1.50 7.66
N CYS A 146 -20.19 1.59 6.44
CA CYS A 146 -19.00 2.39 6.14
C CYS A 146 -19.19 3.87 6.50
N LYS A 147 -20.36 4.47 6.20
CA LYS A 147 -20.68 5.86 6.59
C LYS A 147 -20.66 6.05 8.10
N LYS A 148 -21.27 5.12 8.84
CA LYS A 148 -21.25 5.13 10.31
C LYS A 148 -19.84 5.02 10.88
N GLU A 149 -19.02 4.13 10.33
CA GLU A 149 -17.62 3.98 10.78
C GLU A 149 -16.77 5.21 10.40
N CYS A 150 -17.06 5.88 9.27
CA CYS A 150 -16.47 7.16 8.91
C CYS A 150 -16.79 8.25 9.94
N ASP A 151 -18.06 8.35 10.37
CA ASP A 151 -18.48 9.25 11.45
C ASP A 151 -17.75 8.93 12.77
N ASN A 152 -17.63 7.65 13.12
CA ASN A 152 -16.95 7.22 14.33
C ASN A 152 -15.46 7.57 14.29
N TRP A 153 -14.80 7.30 13.16
CA TRP A 153 -13.40 7.68 12.95
C TRP A 153 -13.20 9.19 13.07
N TYR A 154 -14.05 10.00 12.43
CA TYR A 154 -13.92 11.45 12.48
C TYR A 154 -14.04 12.00 13.91
N LYS A 155 -14.96 11.47 14.72
CA LYS A 155 -15.06 11.84 16.15
C LYS A 155 -13.78 11.56 16.94
N MET A 156 -12.97 10.57 16.54
CA MET A 156 -11.70 10.25 17.21
C MET A 156 -10.58 11.22 16.82
N VAL A 157 -10.64 11.81 15.63
CA VAL A 157 -9.52 12.58 15.07
C VAL A 157 -9.78 14.08 14.94
N GLN A 158 -11.03 14.57 15.00
CA GLN A 158 -11.42 15.94 14.69
C GLN A 158 -10.68 17.01 15.52
N ASP A 159 -10.29 16.69 16.76
CA ASP A 159 -9.62 17.63 17.65
C ASP A 159 -8.08 17.37 17.71
N LYS A 160 -7.56 16.47 16.89
CA LYS A 160 -6.13 16.17 16.87
C LYS A 160 -5.35 17.21 16.08
N THR A 161 -4.28 17.69 16.67
CA THR A 161 -3.33 18.63 16.08
C THR A 161 -2.03 17.98 15.62
N LYS A 162 -1.90 16.66 15.84
CA LYS A 162 -0.73 15.88 15.44
C LYS A 162 -1.17 14.58 14.77
N GLU A 163 -0.46 14.23 13.74
CA GLU A 163 -0.60 13.00 12.97
C GLU A 163 0.71 12.22 13.03
N ARG A 164 0.63 10.90 13.24
CA ARG A 164 1.79 10.05 13.05
C ARG A 164 1.99 9.82 11.56
N VAL A 165 3.17 10.15 11.07
CA VAL A 165 3.60 9.87 9.71
C VAL A 165 4.87 9.03 9.72
N CYS A 166 5.07 8.25 8.67
CA CYS A 166 6.29 7.50 8.42
C CYS A 166 6.67 7.61 6.94
N LEU A 167 7.84 7.14 6.60
CA LEU A 167 8.19 6.97 5.20
C LEU A 167 7.44 5.75 4.65
N ASN A 168 6.54 5.99 3.70
CA ASN A 168 5.86 4.97 2.93
C ASN A 168 6.68 4.58 1.70
N HIS A 169 6.63 3.32 1.32
CA HIS A 169 7.21 2.82 0.09
C HIS A 169 6.45 3.35 -1.14
N GLY A 170 5.12 3.47 -1.04
CA GLY A 170 4.22 4.07 -2.03
C GLY A 170 4.03 3.25 -3.31
N ASN A 171 4.55 2.01 -3.36
CA ASN A 171 4.41 1.10 -4.50
C ASN A 171 4.46 -0.36 -4.02
N VAL A 172 3.62 -0.69 -3.04
CA VAL A 172 3.66 -1.97 -2.33
C VAL A 172 3.06 -3.08 -3.17
N SER A 173 3.86 -4.08 -3.51
CA SER A 173 3.45 -5.26 -4.28
C SER A 173 4.48 -6.38 -4.09
N LEU A 174 4.07 -7.65 -4.31
CA LEU A 174 4.97 -8.80 -4.30
C LEU A 174 6.10 -8.71 -5.36
N LYS A 175 5.93 -7.86 -6.38
CA LYS A 175 6.95 -7.61 -7.41
C LYS A 175 8.07 -6.69 -6.94
N HIS A 176 7.86 -6.00 -5.81
CA HIS A 176 8.78 -4.99 -5.29
C HIS A 176 9.49 -5.43 -3.99
N ILE A 177 9.42 -6.72 -3.67
CA ILE A 177 10.21 -7.35 -2.63
C ILE A 177 11.10 -8.45 -3.24
N ILE A 178 12.33 -8.52 -2.78
CA ILE A 178 13.26 -9.62 -3.08
C ILE A 178 13.59 -10.32 -1.77
N ARG A 179 13.47 -11.63 -1.72
CA ARG A 179 13.76 -12.43 -0.53
C ARG A 179 15.04 -13.25 -0.70
N ASN A 180 15.99 -13.06 0.22
CA ASN A 180 17.21 -13.87 0.31
C ASN A 180 17.53 -14.12 1.80
N SER A 181 18.70 -13.76 2.30
CA SER A 181 19.02 -13.79 3.73
C SER A 181 18.11 -12.91 4.58
N LYS A 182 17.61 -11.83 4.00
CA LYS A 182 16.57 -10.94 4.52
C LYS A 182 15.67 -10.50 3.37
N SER A 183 14.64 -9.74 3.67
CA SER A 183 13.77 -9.11 2.67
C SER A 183 14.34 -7.77 2.25
N TYR A 184 14.25 -7.45 0.96
CA TYR A 184 14.73 -6.19 0.38
C TYR A 184 13.60 -5.53 -0.41
N LEU A 185 13.29 -4.28 -0.10
CA LEU A 185 12.36 -3.47 -0.88
C LEU A 185 13.09 -2.80 -2.04
N ILE A 186 12.46 -2.81 -3.21
CA ILE A 186 12.96 -2.19 -4.45
C ILE A 186 11.89 -1.27 -5.03
N SER A 187 12.25 -0.43 -6.02
CA SER A 187 11.29 0.48 -6.71
C SER A 187 10.73 1.57 -5.79
N TRP A 188 11.61 2.36 -5.21
CA TRP A 188 11.30 3.46 -4.30
C TRP A 188 10.86 4.77 -4.98
N ASP A 189 10.48 4.71 -6.23
CA ASP A 189 10.14 5.88 -7.07
C ASP A 189 8.89 6.64 -6.62
N LYS A 190 8.01 6.00 -5.85
CA LYS A 190 6.78 6.60 -5.32
C LYS A 190 6.81 6.88 -3.80
N ASN A 191 7.99 6.77 -3.18
CA ASN A 191 8.10 6.99 -1.74
C ASN A 191 7.63 8.39 -1.32
N HIS A 192 6.99 8.47 -0.18
CA HIS A 192 6.49 9.72 0.39
C HIS A 192 6.25 9.57 1.89
N PHE A 193 6.07 10.68 2.59
CA PHE A 193 5.71 10.66 4.00
C PHE A 193 4.20 10.76 4.15
N ASP A 194 3.58 9.74 4.75
CA ASP A 194 2.16 9.71 5.08
C ASP A 194 1.91 8.77 6.27
N THR A 195 0.63 8.57 6.64
CA THR A 195 0.25 7.58 7.63
C THR A 195 0.72 6.17 7.21
N PRO A 196 1.12 5.30 8.16
CA PRO A 196 1.50 3.92 7.83
C PRO A 196 0.38 3.11 7.16
N VAL A 197 -0.86 3.56 7.29
CA VAL A 197 -2.03 2.92 6.67
C VAL A 197 -1.99 3.03 5.13
N ALA A 198 -1.35 4.06 4.57
CA ALA A 198 -1.29 4.26 3.12
C ALA A 198 -0.62 3.08 2.39
N ASP A 199 0.52 2.60 2.87
CA ASP A 199 1.18 1.42 2.30
C ASP A 199 0.37 0.12 2.47
N LEU A 200 -0.42 -0.01 3.54
CA LEU A 200 -1.30 -1.17 3.72
C LEU A 200 -2.47 -1.16 2.72
N ILE A 201 -3.02 0.02 2.44
CA ILE A 201 -4.06 0.21 1.42
C ILE A 201 -3.50 -0.16 0.05
N ASP A 202 -2.34 0.38 -0.31
CA ASP A 202 -1.65 0.05 -1.57
C ASP A 202 -1.38 -1.46 -1.70
N PHE A 203 -0.95 -2.09 -0.62
CA PHE A 203 -0.69 -3.53 -0.59
C PHE A 203 -1.96 -4.33 -0.85
N TYR A 204 -3.05 -3.99 -0.15
CA TYR A 204 -4.33 -4.64 -0.36
C TYR A 204 -4.81 -4.47 -1.79
N HIS A 205 -4.83 -3.25 -2.32
CA HIS A 205 -5.25 -2.97 -3.70
C HIS A 205 -4.49 -3.77 -4.76
N ASN A 206 -3.18 -3.91 -4.58
CA ASN A 206 -2.35 -4.57 -5.57
C ASN A 206 -2.43 -6.10 -5.50
N GLU A 207 -2.79 -6.69 -4.35
CA GLU A 207 -2.60 -8.11 -4.11
C GLU A 207 -3.82 -8.85 -3.51
N TRP A 208 -4.97 -8.19 -3.29
CA TRP A 208 -6.14 -8.77 -2.61
C TRP A 208 -6.63 -10.09 -3.23
N ASN A 209 -6.51 -10.25 -4.55
CA ASN A 209 -6.87 -11.47 -5.28
C ASN A 209 -5.84 -12.61 -5.14
N ASN A 210 -4.63 -12.29 -4.69
CA ASN A 210 -3.49 -13.19 -4.72
C ASN A 210 -3.11 -13.73 -3.34
N LEU A 211 -3.57 -13.09 -2.26
CA LEU A 211 -3.09 -13.31 -0.90
C LEU A 211 -4.23 -13.47 0.10
N GLU A 212 -3.96 -14.25 1.14
CA GLU A 212 -4.80 -14.34 2.33
C GLU A 212 -4.46 -13.20 3.30
N PHE A 213 -5.18 -12.07 3.17
CA PHE A 213 -4.83 -10.83 3.86
C PHE A 213 -5.04 -10.84 5.37
N SER A 214 -5.92 -11.69 5.93
CA SER A 214 -6.15 -11.74 7.38
C SER A 214 -4.86 -12.02 8.15
N GLY A 215 -4.15 -13.09 7.81
CA GLY A 215 -2.89 -13.45 8.45
C GLY A 215 -1.75 -12.47 8.17
N ILE A 216 -1.76 -11.83 7.00
CA ILE A 216 -0.77 -10.82 6.60
C ILE A 216 -0.92 -9.56 7.45
N LEU A 217 -2.16 -9.08 7.64
CA LEU A 217 -2.46 -7.92 8.49
C LEU A 217 -2.14 -8.22 9.96
N GLU A 218 -2.44 -9.42 10.46
CA GLU A 218 -2.03 -9.84 11.80
C GLU A 218 -0.51 -9.80 11.96
N THR A 219 0.24 -10.27 10.96
CA THR A 219 1.70 -10.20 10.94
C THR A 219 2.20 -8.76 11.03
N TYR A 220 1.61 -7.84 10.27
CA TYR A 220 1.94 -6.43 10.33
C TYR A 220 1.62 -5.82 11.70
N PHE A 221 0.39 -6.00 12.20
CA PHE A 221 -0.07 -5.42 13.47
C PHE A 221 0.69 -5.96 14.69
N SER A 222 1.17 -7.19 14.63
CA SER A 222 2.02 -7.76 15.67
C SER A 222 3.38 -7.05 15.80
N LYS A 223 3.84 -6.41 14.73
CA LYS A 223 5.17 -5.77 14.64
C LYS A 223 5.11 -4.25 14.61
N CYS A 224 4.03 -3.66 14.14
CA CYS A 224 3.80 -2.22 14.10
C CYS A 224 2.48 -1.90 14.81
N SER A 225 2.57 -1.32 16.00
CA SER A 225 1.39 -0.91 16.76
C SER A 225 0.74 0.29 16.08
N LEU A 226 -0.43 0.08 15.49
CA LEU A 226 -1.30 1.16 15.04
C LEU A 226 -2.13 1.67 16.23
N SER A 227 -2.39 2.98 16.24
CA SER A 227 -3.37 3.58 17.14
C SER A 227 -4.80 3.13 16.76
N ASP A 228 -5.76 3.33 17.65
CA ASP A 228 -7.13 2.89 17.37
C ASP A 228 -7.75 3.65 16.19
N GLU A 229 -7.44 4.94 16.04
CA GLU A 229 -7.87 5.72 14.87
C GLU A 229 -7.23 5.25 13.57
N GLU A 230 -5.96 4.82 13.58
CA GLU A 230 -5.29 4.26 12.40
C GLU A 230 -5.87 2.90 12.02
N LYS A 231 -6.20 2.06 13.01
CA LYS A 231 -6.90 0.78 12.78
C LYS A 231 -8.27 1.01 12.18
N ASN A 232 -9.07 1.93 12.77
CA ASN A 232 -10.41 2.24 12.26
C ASN A 232 -10.33 2.81 10.85
N TYR A 233 -9.37 3.69 10.56
CA TYR A 233 -9.15 4.21 9.22
C TYR A 233 -8.79 3.11 8.22
N SER A 234 -7.90 2.19 8.58
CA SER A 234 -7.53 1.07 7.71
C SER A 234 -8.72 0.15 7.41
N LEU A 235 -9.52 -0.20 8.42
CA LEU A 235 -10.71 -1.03 8.25
C LEU A 235 -11.76 -0.33 7.38
N LEU A 236 -11.99 0.96 7.61
CA LEU A 236 -12.91 1.77 6.81
C LEU A 236 -12.56 1.73 5.32
N ILE A 237 -11.28 1.93 4.99
CA ILE A 237 -10.82 1.90 3.59
C ILE A 237 -10.96 0.48 3.00
N TYR A 238 -10.56 -0.58 3.72
CA TYR A 238 -10.71 -1.96 3.23
C TYR A 238 -12.17 -2.36 2.97
N GLN A 239 -13.11 -1.81 3.71
CA GLN A 239 -14.55 -2.09 3.53
C GLN A 239 -15.19 -1.23 2.45
N SER A 240 -14.60 -0.07 2.13
CA SER A 240 -15.10 0.85 1.10
C SER A 240 -14.59 0.53 -0.31
N LEU A 241 -13.69 -0.46 -0.43
CA LEU A 241 -13.10 -0.96 -1.68
C LEU A 241 -13.83 -2.20 -2.17
#